data_ab1d3ad79991604bdac175aead1c6445
#
_entry.id   ab1d3ad79991604bdac175aead1c6445
#
_cell.length_a   1.000
_cell.length_b   1.000
_cell.length_c   1.000
_cell.angle_alpha   90.00
_cell.angle_beta   90.00
_cell.angle_gamma   90.00
#
_symmetry.space_group_name_H-M   'P 1'
#
loop_
_entity.id
_entity.type
_entity.pdbx_description
1 polymer ?
#
loop_
_entity_poly.entity_id
_entity_poly.type
_entity_poly.pdbx_seq_one_letter_code
_entity_poly.pdbx_strand_id
1 'polypeptide(L)'
;MVFIARKDLKLSAGKLAAQVGHATAECVTKAERTEPRMLDRYMRVGQRKVVCQAANEDELRRLFGEAKNAGIIASLITDAGHTEIPAGTVTVVGLGPNERDKIDSITGSLPLLS
;
A
#
# COMPACT_ATOMS: atom_id res chain seq x y z
N MET A 1 8.24 -2.94 -1.53
CA MET A 1 6.97 -2.34 -1.11
C MET A 1 5.86 -3.38 -1.07
N VAL A 2 4.91 -3.20 -0.19
CA VAL A 2 3.74 -4.06 -0.12
C VAL A 2 2.49 -3.17 -0.24
N PHE A 3 1.51 -3.64 -0.99
CA PHE A 3 0.23 -2.96 -1.15
C PHE A 3 -0.85 -3.87 -0.61
N ILE A 4 -1.76 -3.30 0.18
CA ILE A 4 -2.87 -4.06 0.77
C ILE A 4 -4.16 -3.56 0.14
N ALA A 5 -4.85 -4.43 -0.59
CA ALA A 5 -6.11 -4.09 -1.27
C ALA A 5 -7.31 -4.63 -0.50
N ARG A 6 -8.40 -3.88 -0.46
CA ARG A 6 -9.66 -4.36 0.12
C ARG A 6 -10.30 -5.38 -0.80
N LYS A 7 -10.43 -6.61 -0.34
CA LYS A 7 -11.05 -7.66 -1.13
C LYS A 7 -12.56 -7.47 -1.30
N ASP A 8 -13.21 -6.91 -0.31
CA ASP A 8 -14.67 -6.74 -0.30
C ASP A 8 -15.20 -5.79 -1.39
N LEU A 9 -14.35 -4.88 -1.89
CA LEU A 9 -14.75 -3.95 -2.96
C LEU A 9 -14.86 -4.61 -4.32
N LYS A 10 -14.16 -5.72 -4.54
CA LYS A 10 -14.16 -6.45 -5.82
C LYS A 10 -13.84 -5.54 -7.01
N LEU A 11 -12.79 -4.72 -6.86
CA LEU A 11 -12.38 -3.79 -7.90
C LEU A 11 -11.97 -4.53 -9.16
N SER A 12 -12.27 -3.93 -10.32
CA SER A 12 -11.74 -4.43 -11.59
C SER A 12 -10.21 -4.38 -11.60
N ALA A 13 -9.60 -5.19 -12.44
CA ALA A 13 -8.14 -5.23 -12.55
C ALA A 13 -7.55 -3.85 -12.90
N GLY A 14 -8.18 -3.13 -13.82
CA GLY A 14 -7.73 -1.79 -14.19
C GLY A 14 -7.81 -0.80 -13.05
N LYS A 15 -8.91 -0.81 -12.30
CA LYS A 15 -9.09 0.08 -11.14
C LYS A 15 -8.09 -0.24 -10.05
N LEU A 16 -7.89 -1.52 -9.76
CA LEU A 16 -6.92 -1.96 -8.77
C LEU A 16 -5.50 -1.50 -9.15
N ALA A 17 -5.12 -1.70 -10.40
CA ALA A 17 -3.81 -1.28 -10.89
C ALA A 17 -3.60 0.22 -10.71
N ALA A 18 -4.60 1.03 -11.02
CA ALA A 18 -4.54 2.48 -10.85
C ALA A 18 -4.36 2.87 -9.38
N GLN A 19 -5.10 2.23 -8.48
CA GLN A 19 -5.01 2.52 -7.04
C GLN A 19 -3.65 2.11 -6.47
N VAL A 20 -3.09 0.98 -6.90
CA VAL A 20 -1.73 0.58 -6.52
C VAL A 20 -0.70 1.57 -7.08
N GLY A 21 -0.90 2.07 -8.29
CA GLY A 21 -0.07 3.12 -8.88
C GLY A 21 -0.08 4.38 -8.05
N HIS A 22 -1.24 4.83 -7.60
CA HIS A 22 -1.36 5.99 -6.71
C HIS A 22 -0.60 5.77 -5.39
N ALA A 23 -0.76 4.59 -4.79
CA ALA A 23 -0.06 4.26 -3.55
C ALA A 23 1.46 4.26 -3.74
N THR A 24 1.94 3.73 -4.87
CA THR A 24 3.36 3.73 -5.21
C THR A 24 3.90 5.16 -5.28
N ALA A 25 3.22 6.02 -6.02
CA ALA A 25 3.65 7.41 -6.19
C ALA A 25 3.70 8.15 -4.86
N GLU A 26 2.67 8.00 -4.01
CA GLU A 26 2.65 8.67 -2.72
C GLU A 26 3.75 8.17 -1.79
N CYS A 27 3.98 6.86 -1.73
CA CYS A 27 5.04 6.29 -0.89
C CYS A 27 6.42 6.75 -1.36
N VAL A 28 6.67 6.76 -2.66
CA VAL A 28 7.95 7.23 -3.23
C VAL A 28 8.16 8.70 -2.90
N THR A 29 7.14 9.53 -3.06
CA THR A 29 7.23 10.95 -2.75
C THR A 29 7.55 11.19 -1.27
N LYS A 30 6.92 10.43 -0.37
CA LYS A 30 7.22 10.51 1.05
C LYS A 30 8.65 10.08 1.35
N ALA A 31 9.09 8.99 0.71
CA ALA A 31 10.44 8.45 0.91
C ALA A 31 11.52 9.41 0.43
N GLU A 32 11.29 10.13 -0.65
CA GLU A 32 12.23 11.15 -1.15
C GLU A 32 12.54 12.19 -0.08
N ARG A 33 11.54 12.55 0.73
CA ARG A 33 11.70 13.58 1.75
C ARG A 33 12.23 13.03 3.08
N THR A 34 11.86 11.80 3.45
CA THR A 34 12.10 11.28 4.80
C THR A 34 13.13 10.16 4.86
N GLU A 35 13.29 9.39 3.78
CA GLU A 35 14.16 8.22 3.75
C GLU A 35 14.86 8.08 2.38
N PRO A 36 15.60 9.11 1.94
CA PRO A 36 16.17 9.12 0.59
C PRO A 36 17.17 7.99 0.34
N ARG A 37 17.94 7.58 1.35
CA ARG A 37 18.90 6.47 1.19
C ARG A 37 18.20 5.14 1.00
N MET A 38 17.13 4.90 1.76
CA MET A 38 16.35 3.69 1.65
C MET A 38 15.65 3.62 0.29
N LEU A 39 15.13 4.75 -0.17
CA LEU A 39 14.50 4.84 -1.49
C LEU A 39 15.52 4.54 -2.59
N ASP A 40 16.69 5.15 -2.53
CA ASP A 40 17.73 4.94 -3.52
C ASP A 40 18.13 3.46 -3.62
N ARG A 41 18.31 2.82 -2.47
CA ARG A 41 18.61 1.39 -2.44
C ARG A 41 17.47 0.56 -3.03
N TYR A 42 16.22 0.88 -2.67
CA TYR A 42 15.05 0.19 -3.19
C TYR A 42 14.99 0.28 -4.72
N MET A 43 15.22 1.47 -5.26
CA MET A 43 15.20 1.69 -6.71
C MET A 43 16.27 0.88 -7.44
N ARG A 44 17.44 0.69 -6.81
CA ARG A 44 18.56 -0.04 -7.42
C ARG A 44 18.44 -1.55 -7.33
N VAL A 45 17.76 -2.08 -6.31
CA VAL A 45 17.71 -3.54 -6.09
C VAL A 45 16.47 -4.21 -6.69
N GLY A 46 15.79 -3.55 -7.62
CA GLY A 46 14.73 -4.17 -8.40
C GLY A 46 13.31 -3.72 -8.10
N GLN A 47 13.12 -2.82 -7.15
CA GLN A 47 11.80 -2.22 -6.88
C GLN A 47 10.70 -3.26 -6.63
N ARG A 48 11.00 -4.25 -5.79
CA ARG A 48 10.06 -5.35 -5.53
C ARG A 48 8.73 -4.86 -4.98
N LYS A 49 7.64 -5.38 -5.53
CA LYS A 49 6.28 -5.03 -5.12
C LYS A 49 5.45 -6.30 -4.93
N VAL A 50 4.69 -6.33 -3.85
CA VAL A 50 3.79 -7.44 -3.56
C VAL A 50 2.42 -6.85 -3.24
N VAL A 51 1.36 -7.46 -3.76
CA VAL A 51 -0.01 -7.04 -3.46
C VAL A 51 -0.69 -8.14 -2.67
N CYS A 52 -1.16 -7.80 -1.48
CA CYS A 52 -1.91 -8.70 -0.62
C CYS A 52 -3.30 -8.13 -0.36
N GLN A 53 -4.12 -8.85 0.38
CA GLN A 53 -5.51 -8.44 0.60
C GLN A 53 -5.87 -8.32 2.07
N ALA A 54 -6.70 -7.34 2.38
CA ALA A 54 -7.42 -7.23 3.64
C ALA A 54 -8.89 -7.54 3.38
N ALA A 55 -9.57 -8.05 4.39
CA ALA A 55 -10.96 -8.48 4.24
C ALA A 55 -11.92 -7.28 4.05
N ASN A 56 -11.65 -6.16 4.73
CA ASN A 56 -12.53 -5.01 4.76
C ASN A 56 -11.77 -3.74 5.16
N GLU A 57 -12.50 -2.62 5.22
CA GLU A 57 -11.92 -1.32 5.55
C GLU A 57 -11.31 -1.28 6.96
N ASP A 58 -11.98 -1.89 7.95
CA ASP A 58 -11.48 -1.86 9.34
C ASP A 58 -10.12 -2.54 9.45
N GLU A 59 -9.94 -3.69 8.80
CA GLU A 59 -8.66 -4.37 8.78
C GLU A 59 -7.61 -3.54 8.05
N LEU A 60 -7.97 -2.95 6.92
CA LEU A 60 -7.07 -2.10 6.17
C LEU A 60 -6.56 -0.91 7.00
N ARG A 61 -7.47 -0.22 7.68
CA ARG A 61 -7.11 0.92 8.51
C ARG A 61 -6.27 0.52 9.72
N ARG A 62 -6.54 -0.64 10.30
CA ARG A 62 -5.75 -1.16 11.42
C ARG A 62 -4.30 -1.41 10.97
N LEU A 63 -4.12 -2.05 9.82
CA LEU A 63 -2.79 -2.32 9.29
C LEU A 63 -2.04 -1.04 8.94
N PHE A 64 -2.73 -0.05 8.40
CA PHE A 64 -2.17 1.27 8.13
C PHE A 64 -1.64 1.91 9.42
N GLY A 65 -2.45 1.89 10.48
CA GLY A 65 -2.05 2.44 11.78
C GLY A 65 -0.86 1.71 12.38
N GLU A 66 -0.84 0.38 12.30
CA GLU A 66 0.30 -0.42 12.80
C GLU A 66 1.59 -0.10 12.05
N ALA A 67 1.52 0.05 10.74
CA ALA A 67 2.68 0.41 9.93
C ALA A 67 3.22 1.78 10.31
N LYS A 68 2.36 2.76 10.47
CA LYS A 68 2.77 4.10 10.88
C LYS A 68 3.42 4.08 12.27
N ASN A 69 2.84 3.35 13.21
CA ASN A 69 3.39 3.23 14.55
C ASN A 69 4.77 2.54 14.54
N ALA A 70 5.00 1.66 13.58
CA ALA A 70 6.30 1.00 13.41
C ALA A 70 7.33 1.86 12.66
N GLY A 71 6.96 3.07 12.26
CA GLY A 71 7.85 3.96 11.51
C GLY A 71 8.02 3.59 10.05
N ILE A 72 7.11 2.80 9.48
CA ILE A 72 7.13 2.42 8.07
C ILE A 72 6.38 3.50 7.29
N ILE A 73 6.95 3.92 6.15
CA ILE A 73 6.25 4.81 5.23
C ILE A 73 4.96 4.14 4.80
N ALA A 74 3.83 4.82 4.96
CA ALA A 74 2.53 4.28 4.63
C ALA A 74 1.65 5.34 3.98
N SER A 75 0.87 4.92 2.99
CA SER A 75 -0.08 5.80 2.29
C SER A 75 -1.44 5.12 2.21
N LEU A 76 -2.48 5.84 2.61
CA LEU A 76 -3.87 5.40 2.53
C LEU A 76 -4.50 6.05 1.30
N ILE A 77 -4.98 5.24 0.37
CA ILE A 77 -5.51 5.73 -0.90
C ILE A 77 -7.03 5.72 -0.88
N THR A 78 -7.62 6.85 -1.27
CA THR A 78 -9.06 6.98 -1.43
C THR A 78 -9.39 7.18 -2.90
N ASP A 79 -10.57 6.73 -3.32
CA ASP A 79 -11.03 6.93 -4.68
C ASP A 79 -11.56 8.35 -4.88
N ALA A 80 -11.32 8.92 -6.05
CA ALA A 80 -11.82 10.24 -6.41
C ALA A 80 -13.31 10.24 -6.81
N GLY A 81 -13.90 9.05 -7.03
CA GLY A 81 -15.32 8.93 -7.34
C GLY A 81 -15.66 9.05 -8.81
N HIS A 82 -14.69 8.84 -9.69
CA HIS A 82 -14.91 8.93 -11.14
C HIS A 82 -15.18 7.58 -11.82
N THR A 83 -15.24 6.51 -11.03
CA THR A 83 -15.34 5.16 -11.56
C THR A 83 -16.43 4.36 -10.83
N GLU A 84 -16.14 3.09 -10.56
CA GLU A 84 -17.11 2.09 -10.10
C GLU A 84 -17.50 2.19 -8.61
N ILE A 85 -16.83 3.04 -7.83
CA ILE A 85 -17.08 3.18 -6.38
C ILE A 85 -17.25 4.65 -5.98
N PRO A 86 -17.93 4.92 -4.84
CA PRO A 86 -18.15 6.30 -4.38
C PRO A 86 -16.85 7.05 -4.05
N ALA A 87 -16.88 8.37 -4.21
CA ALA A 87 -15.79 9.25 -3.82
C ALA A 87 -15.49 9.08 -2.33
N GLY A 88 -14.20 9.08 -2.00
CA GLY A 88 -13.75 8.93 -0.61
C GLY A 88 -13.66 7.51 -0.10
N THR A 89 -14.02 6.51 -0.92
CA THR A 89 -13.86 5.10 -0.54
C THR A 89 -12.38 4.77 -0.41
N VAL A 90 -12.00 4.23 0.74
CA VAL A 90 -10.63 3.77 0.98
C VAL A 90 -10.44 2.46 0.22
N THR A 91 -9.39 2.37 -0.58
CA THR A 91 -9.20 1.25 -1.50
C THR A 91 -7.95 0.42 -1.22
N VAL A 92 -6.81 1.08 -1.07
CA VAL A 92 -5.50 0.44 -0.97
C VAL A 92 -4.65 1.18 0.05
N VAL A 93 -3.80 0.44 0.75
CA VAL A 93 -2.71 1.01 1.55
C VAL A 93 -1.39 0.58 0.91
N GLY A 94 -0.49 1.54 0.70
CA GLY A 94 0.88 1.25 0.29
C GLY A 94 1.82 1.33 1.48
N LEU A 95 2.77 0.41 1.57
CA LEU A 95 3.78 0.36 2.62
C LEU A 95 5.18 0.31 2.02
N GLY A 96 6.04 1.18 2.50
CA GLY A 96 7.45 1.18 2.14
C GLY A 96 7.84 2.32 1.19
N PRO A 97 9.07 2.29 0.67
CA PRO A 97 10.04 1.20 0.87
C PRO A 97 10.52 1.09 2.32
N ASN A 98 10.85 -0.11 2.74
CA ASN A 98 11.47 -0.38 4.04
C ASN A 98 12.13 -1.77 4.00
N GLU A 99 12.83 -2.12 5.05
CA GLU A 99 13.41 -3.45 5.18
C GLU A 99 12.30 -4.50 5.15
N ARG A 100 12.58 -5.61 4.47
CA ARG A 100 11.62 -6.68 4.26
C ARG A 100 11.02 -7.21 5.56
N ASP A 101 11.88 -7.50 6.53
CA ASP A 101 11.45 -8.07 7.81
C ASP A 101 10.50 -7.12 8.55
N LYS A 102 10.76 -5.83 8.46
CA LYS A 102 9.93 -4.83 9.12
C LYS A 102 8.53 -4.77 8.51
N ILE A 103 8.44 -4.80 7.18
CA ILE A 103 7.15 -4.84 6.50
C ILE A 103 6.44 -6.17 6.76
N ASP A 104 7.17 -7.28 6.74
CA ASP A 104 6.61 -8.60 7.00
C ASP A 104 5.98 -8.70 8.38
N SER A 105 6.50 -7.98 9.37
CA SER A 105 5.89 -7.96 10.70
C SER A 105 4.46 -7.43 10.69
N ILE A 106 4.11 -6.63 9.68
CA ILE A 106 2.75 -6.07 9.51
C ILE A 106 1.91 -6.94 8.59
N THR A 107 2.47 -7.38 7.46
CA THR A 107 1.71 -7.97 6.35
C THR A 107 2.00 -9.44 6.08
N GLY A 108 2.97 -10.04 6.78
CA GLY A 108 3.43 -11.38 6.47
C GLY A 108 2.38 -12.48 6.56
N SER A 109 1.33 -12.28 7.36
CA SER A 109 0.25 -13.25 7.52
C SER A 109 -0.91 -13.04 6.54
N LEU A 110 -0.90 -11.96 5.76
CA LEU A 110 -2.00 -11.66 4.83
C LEU A 110 -1.88 -12.52 3.57
N PRO A 111 -3.02 -13.01 3.04
CA PRO A 111 -2.99 -13.71 1.75
C PRO A 111 -2.61 -12.75 0.62
N LEU A 112 -1.96 -13.29 -0.39
CA LEU A 112 -1.75 -12.55 -1.62
C LEU A 112 -3.11 -12.28 -2.29
N LEU A 113 -3.21 -11.17 -2.97
CA LEU A 113 -4.44 -10.86 -3.70
C LEU A 113 -4.58 -11.84 -4.87
N SER A 114 -5.75 -12.44 -4.98
CA SER A 114 -6.05 -13.40 -6.04
C SER A 114 -7.30 -13.00 -6.83
#